data_e2af9a50bc25c557cd2e6053fb76c8a8
#
_entry.id   e2af9a50bc25c557cd2e6053fb76c8a8
#
_cell.length_a   1.000
_cell.length_b   1.000
_cell.length_c   1.000
_cell.angle_alpha   90.00
_cell.angle_beta   90.00
_cell.angle_gamma   90.00
#
_symmetry.space_group_name_H-M   'P 1'
#
loop_
_entity.id
_entity.type
_entity.pdbx_description
1 polymer ?
#
loop_
_entity_poly.entity_id
_entity_poly.type
_entity_poly.pdbx_seq_one_letter_code
_entity_poly.pdbx_strand_id
1 'polypeptide(L)'
;MGFQRRQLLQILPYAFGSGFILSQNESAMAEQDPAQPSPAPPAKAAAKHESGGTEREKVAGIGGLFFRAHDPKALGQWYQQHLGISLTPTSESGSVWQQEAGPTSFSPFPETTKYFGDPNKAWMINFRVHDIDKMVVQLRAAGIEVKDPESYASIGRFTRLHDPEGNPIELWQPA
;
A
#
# COMPACT_ATOMS: atom_id res chain seq x y z
N MET A 1 12.94 15.25 15.01
CA MET A 1 12.09 14.07 14.82
C MET A 1 10.65 14.38 14.40
N GLY A 2 10.16 15.63 14.51
CA GLY A 2 8.78 16.00 14.15
C GLY A 2 8.47 16.20 12.66
N PHE A 3 9.48 16.28 11.81
CA PHE A 3 9.32 16.68 10.40
C PHE A 3 8.81 15.54 9.49
N GLN A 4 9.13 14.30 9.81
CA GLN A 4 8.69 13.13 9.00
C GLN A 4 7.21 12.79 9.17
N ARG A 5 6.61 13.05 10.34
CA ARG A 5 5.20 12.76 10.60
C ARG A 5 4.24 13.63 9.78
N ARG A 6 4.62 14.90 9.52
CA ARG A 6 3.78 15.82 8.74
C ARG A 6 3.74 15.46 7.25
N GLN A 7 4.81 14.89 6.71
CA GLN A 7 4.84 14.49 5.30
C GLN A 7 3.98 13.24 5.03
N LEU A 8 3.96 12.27 5.94
CA LEU A 8 3.11 11.09 5.81
C LEU A 8 1.62 11.48 5.79
N LEU A 9 1.20 12.35 6.70
CA LEU A 9 -0.17 12.83 6.79
C LEU A 9 -0.62 13.70 5.58
N GLN A 10 0.32 14.37 4.91
CA GLN A 10 0.00 15.18 3.74
C GLN A 10 -0.18 14.36 2.46
N ILE A 11 0.37 13.16 2.39
CA ILE A 11 0.37 12.33 1.17
C ILE A 11 -0.76 11.29 1.20
N LEU A 12 -1.11 10.79 2.38
CA LEU A 12 -2.13 9.76 2.54
C LEU A 12 -3.56 10.19 2.18
N PRO A 13 -4.01 11.47 2.34
CA PRO A 13 -5.33 11.90 1.85
C PRO A 13 -5.51 11.75 0.33
N TYR A 14 -4.41 11.74 -0.44
CA TYR A 14 -4.48 11.51 -1.88
C TYR A 14 -4.58 10.03 -2.26
N ALA A 15 -4.21 9.12 -1.38
CA ALA A 15 -4.28 7.68 -1.63
C ALA A 15 -5.70 7.11 -1.42
N PHE A 16 -6.52 7.77 -0.62
CA PHE A 16 -7.89 7.33 -0.32
C PHE A 16 -8.91 8.34 -0.84
N GLY A 17 -8.89 8.60 -2.14
CA GLY A 17 -9.79 9.54 -2.79
C GLY A 17 -11.25 9.34 -2.41
N SER A 18 -11.75 10.11 -1.46
CA SER A 18 -13.15 10.43 -1.27
C SER A 18 -13.23 11.69 -0.40
N GLY A 19 -13.66 12.74 -1.01
CA GLY A 19 -13.76 14.11 -0.60
C GLY A 19 -13.99 14.42 0.89
N PHE A 20 -13.12 15.23 1.44
CA PHE A 20 -13.44 16.08 2.58
C PHE A 20 -13.44 17.53 2.13
N ILE A 21 -14.64 18.05 1.88
CA ILE A 21 -14.89 19.48 1.80
C ILE A 21 -15.27 19.91 3.22
N LEU A 22 -14.40 20.66 3.86
CA LEU A 22 -14.73 21.43 5.06
C LEU A 22 -15.52 22.67 4.61
N SER A 23 -16.82 22.62 4.82
CA SER A 23 -17.66 23.82 4.88
C SER A 23 -18.06 24.05 6.32
N GLN A 24 -17.57 25.12 6.90
CA GLN A 24 -18.14 25.67 8.14
C GLN A 24 -19.45 26.36 7.78
N ASN A 25 -20.54 25.94 8.39
CA ASN A 25 -21.62 26.86 8.73
C ASN A 25 -22.40 26.32 9.94
N GLU A 26 -22.52 27.19 10.93
CA GLU A 26 -23.27 26.99 12.15
C GLU A 26 -24.77 27.05 11.92
N SER A 27 -25.46 26.43 12.84
CA SER A 27 -26.85 26.66 13.32
C SER A 27 -27.97 25.84 12.70
N ALA A 28 -28.53 25.05 13.54
CA ALA A 28 -29.91 25.01 14.02
C ALA A 28 -30.38 23.58 14.30
N MET A 29 -30.79 23.38 15.55
CA MET A 29 -31.45 22.19 16.09
C MET A 29 -32.77 21.93 15.36
N ALA A 30 -33.01 20.65 15.03
CA ALA A 30 -34.34 20.06 14.98
C ALA A 30 -34.23 18.56 15.24
N GLU A 31 -34.81 18.15 16.32
CA GLU A 31 -35.10 16.81 16.80
C GLU A 31 -36.06 16.09 15.85
N GLN A 32 -35.75 14.88 15.39
CA GLN A 32 -36.73 13.93 14.84
C GLN A 32 -36.25 12.48 14.99
N ASP A 33 -37.09 11.74 15.59
CA ASP A 33 -37.48 10.36 15.86
C ASP A 33 -36.85 9.22 15.02
N PRO A 34 -36.57 8.03 15.62
CA PRO A 34 -35.89 6.90 14.96
C PRO A 34 -36.84 6.11 14.08
N ALA A 35 -36.63 6.14 12.78
CA ALA A 35 -37.32 5.29 11.81
C ALA A 35 -36.53 4.00 11.49
N GLN A 36 -37.29 2.93 11.39
CA GLN A 36 -36.95 1.52 11.17
C GLN A 36 -35.97 1.23 10.02
N PRO A 37 -35.20 0.12 10.09
CA PRO A 37 -34.33 -0.29 9.01
C PRO A 37 -35.11 -0.80 7.80
N SER A 38 -34.85 -0.20 6.63
CA SER A 38 -35.35 -0.63 5.33
C SER A 38 -34.67 -1.92 4.87
N PRO A 39 -35.36 -2.87 4.21
CA PRO A 39 -34.76 -4.12 3.76
C PRO A 39 -33.74 -3.90 2.63
N ALA A 40 -32.64 -4.63 2.70
CA ALA A 40 -31.57 -4.63 1.70
C ALA A 40 -32.11 -5.01 0.31
N PRO A 41 -31.67 -4.33 -0.76
CA PRO A 41 -32.03 -4.72 -2.12
C PRO A 41 -31.34 -6.02 -2.52
N PRO A 42 -31.98 -6.84 -3.40
CA PRO A 42 -31.44 -8.13 -3.83
C PRO A 42 -30.17 -7.97 -4.66
N ALA A 43 -29.24 -8.90 -4.47
CA ALA A 43 -27.98 -8.98 -5.23
C ALA A 43 -28.27 -8.99 -6.74
N LYS A 44 -27.84 -7.93 -7.43
CA LYS A 44 -27.92 -7.88 -8.89
C LYS A 44 -26.90 -8.82 -9.51
N ALA A 45 -27.41 -9.73 -10.32
CA ALA A 45 -26.63 -10.57 -11.22
C ALA A 45 -25.65 -9.75 -12.07
N ALA A 46 -24.50 -10.35 -12.36
CA ALA A 46 -23.46 -9.79 -13.21
C ALA A 46 -24.04 -9.21 -14.51
N ALA A 47 -24.04 -7.89 -14.62
CA ALA A 47 -24.44 -7.21 -15.84
C ALA A 47 -23.34 -7.44 -16.89
N LYS A 48 -23.75 -7.98 -18.04
CA LYS A 48 -22.93 -8.01 -19.26
C LYS A 48 -22.58 -6.55 -19.62
N HIS A 49 -21.32 -6.32 -19.81
CA HIS A 49 -20.78 -5.01 -20.20
C HIS A 49 -21.23 -4.71 -21.65
N GLU A 50 -22.28 -3.93 -21.82
CA GLU A 50 -22.61 -3.33 -23.11
C GLU A 50 -21.78 -2.05 -23.25
N SER A 51 -20.77 -2.11 -24.10
CA SER A 51 -19.91 -0.98 -24.47
C SER A 51 -20.64 -0.04 -25.44
N GLY A 52 -21.17 1.02 -24.91
CA GLY A 52 -21.79 2.10 -25.70
C GLY A 52 -21.57 3.47 -25.07
N GLY A 53 -20.33 3.89 -24.96
CA GLY A 53 -19.96 5.23 -24.53
C GLY A 53 -18.44 5.39 -24.56
N THR A 54 -17.91 6.55 -24.91
CA THR A 54 -16.48 6.89 -24.98
C THR A 54 -15.84 6.91 -23.59
N GLU A 55 -15.98 5.82 -22.82
CA GLU A 55 -15.29 5.69 -21.54
C GLU A 55 -13.79 5.47 -21.80
N ARG A 56 -12.98 6.38 -21.27
CA ARG A 56 -11.53 6.33 -21.44
C ARG A 56 -10.96 5.10 -20.74
N GLU A 57 -10.23 4.28 -21.47
CA GLU A 57 -9.53 3.12 -20.89
C GLU A 57 -8.58 3.54 -19.76
N LYS A 58 -8.48 2.72 -18.73
CA LYS A 58 -7.65 2.94 -17.54
C LYS A 58 -6.84 1.69 -17.25
N VAL A 59 -5.65 1.89 -16.65
CA VAL A 59 -4.86 0.77 -16.15
C VAL A 59 -5.59 0.07 -15.00
N ALA A 60 -5.55 -1.27 -15.00
CA ALA A 60 -6.23 -2.08 -13.99
C ALA A 60 -5.44 -2.22 -12.68
N GLY A 61 -4.11 -2.00 -12.73
CA GLY A 61 -3.24 -2.13 -11.57
C GLY A 61 -1.77 -2.20 -11.96
N ILE A 62 -0.92 -2.48 -10.96
CA ILE A 62 0.51 -2.67 -11.17
C ILE A 62 0.74 -4.13 -11.57
N GLY A 63 1.22 -4.36 -12.80
CA GLY A 63 1.52 -5.70 -13.32
C GLY A 63 2.92 -6.21 -12.94
N GLY A 64 3.83 -5.35 -12.51
CA GLY A 64 5.18 -5.72 -12.09
C GLY A 64 5.99 -4.53 -11.63
N LEU A 65 7.00 -4.80 -10.81
CA LEU A 65 8.03 -3.85 -10.40
C LEU A 65 9.36 -4.31 -10.99
N PHE A 66 10.03 -3.44 -11.73
CA PHE A 66 11.32 -3.73 -12.38
C PHE A 66 12.34 -2.70 -11.95
N PHE A 67 13.47 -3.17 -11.43
CA PHE A 67 14.56 -2.30 -10.97
C PHE A 67 15.92 -2.99 -11.21
N ARG A 68 16.97 -2.20 -11.19
CA ARG A 68 18.33 -2.73 -11.33
C ARG A 68 18.83 -3.25 -10.00
N ALA A 69 19.49 -4.41 -10.02
CA ALA A 69 20.14 -5.03 -8.87
C ALA A 69 21.60 -5.32 -9.20
N HIS A 70 22.46 -5.27 -8.19
CA HIS A 70 23.86 -5.65 -8.30
C HIS A 70 23.98 -7.17 -8.52
N ASP A 71 23.27 -7.95 -7.68
CA ASP A 71 23.12 -9.39 -7.82
C ASP A 71 21.63 -9.77 -7.85
N PRO A 72 20.99 -9.79 -9.03
CA PRO A 72 19.57 -10.07 -9.18
C PRO A 72 19.16 -11.44 -8.62
N LYS A 73 20.06 -12.43 -8.68
CA LYS A 73 19.79 -13.79 -8.22
C LYS A 73 19.75 -13.84 -6.68
N ALA A 74 20.80 -13.35 -6.03
CA ALA A 74 20.86 -13.31 -4.57
C ALA A 74 19.74 -12.43 -3.98
N LEU A 75 19.50 -11.27 -4.57
CA LEU A 75 18.44 -10.36 -4.15
C LEU A 75 17.05 -10.99 -4.30
N GLY A 76 16.77 -11.65 -5.43
CA GLY A 76 15.50 -12.35 -5.62
C GLY A 76 15.28 -13.46 -4.60
N GLN A 77 16.31 -14.25 -4.29
CA GLN A 77 16.24 -15.28 -3.26
C GLN A 77 15.95 -14.70 -1.88
N TRP A 78 16.54 -13.56 -1.54
CA TRP A 78 16.26 -12.85 -0.30
C TRP A 78 14.79 -12.43 -0.19
N TYR A 79 14.21 -11.84 -1.24
CA TYR A 79 12.79 -11.47 -1.27
C TYR A 79 11.87 -12.69 -1.15
N GLN A 80 12.22 -13.78 -1.80
CA GLN A 80 11.47 -15.04 -1.68
C GLN A 80 11.52 -15.61 -0.27
N GLN A 81 12.72 -15.68 0.32
CA GLN A 81 12.94 -16.29 1.63
C GLN A 81 12.31 -15.49 2.77
N HIS A 82 12.42 -14.16 2.73
CA HIS A 82 12.07 -13.32 3.87
C HIS A 82 10.72 -12.61 3.73
N LEU A 83 10.26 -12.37 2.51
CA LEU A 83 8.99 -11.68 2.24
C LEU A 83 7.97 -12.56 1.47
N GLY A 84 8.33 -13.79 1.12
CA GLY A 84 7.42 -14.71 0.44
C GLY A 84 7.09 -14.35 -1.00
N ILE A 85 7.89 -13.52 -1.66
CA ILE A 85 7.67 -13.08 -3.02
C ILE A 85 8.22 -14.13 -3.98
N SER A 86 7.35 -14.78 -4.76
CA SER A 86 7.77 -15.76 -5.76
C SER A 86 8.62 -15.09 -6.85
N LEU A 87 9.72 -15.73 -7.19
CA LEU A 87 10.57 -15.28 -8.30
C LEU A 87 9.83 -15.43 -9.63
N THR A 88 10.11 -14.51 -10.56
CA THR A 88 9.61 -14.65 -11.93
C THR A 88 10.19 -15.94 -12.54
N PRO A 89 9.33 -16.83 -13.07
CA PRO A 89 9.79 -18.07 -13.64
C PRO A 89 10.66 -17.82 -14.89
N THR A 90 11.66 -18.69 -15.07
CA THR A 90 12.51 -18.70 -16.25
C THR A 90 12.00 -19.63 -17.35
N SER A 91 10.88 -20.32 -17.09
CA SER A 91 10.22 -21.25 -18.01
C SER A 91 8.73 -20.94 -18.12
N GLU A 92 8.09 -21.34 -19.21
CA GLU A 92 6.66 -21.11 -19.47
C GLU A 92 5.73 -21.85 -18.48
N SER A 93 6.22 -22.87 -17.77
CA SER A 93 5.45 -23.66 -16.81
C SER A 93 5.37 -23.05 -15.40
N GLY A 94 6.09 -21.97 -15.13
CA GLY A 94 6.08 -21.31 -13.83
C GLY A 94 4.97 -20.28 -13.68
N SER A 95 4.57 -19.99 -12.44
CA SER A 95 3.62 -18.92 -12.11
C SER A 95 4.35 -17.72 -11.52
N VAL A 96 3.92 -16.52 -11.91
CA VAL A 96 4.35 -15.27 -11.26
C VAL A 96 3.72 -15.13 -9.87
N TRP A 97 4.31 -14.27 -9.03
CA TRP A 97 3.73 -13.95 -7.73
C TRP A 97 2.32 -13.39 -7.88
N GLN A 98 1.38 -14.00 -7.18
CA GLN A 98 0.00 -13.56 -7.13
C GLN A 98 -0.20 -12.68 -5.91
N GLN A 99 -0.50 -11.41 -6.14
CA GLN A 99 -0.81 -10.47 -5.07
C GLN A 99 -2.26 -10.66 -4.62
N GLU A 100 -2.48 -10.57 -3.32
CA GLU A 100 -3.85 -10.50 -2.80
C GLU A 100 -4.51 -9.17 -3.19
N ALA A 101 -5.80 -9.21 -3.47
CA ALA A 101 -6.57 -8.00 -3.74
C ALA A 101 -6.53 -7.04 -2.54
N GLY A 102 -6.45 -5.74 -2.80
CA GLY A 102 -6.42 -4.74 -1.75
C GLY A 102 -5.93 -3.38 -2.21
N PRO A 103 -5.95 -2.38 -1.34
CA PRO A 103 -5.55 -1.03 -1.69
C PRO A 103 -4.07 -0.96 -2.09
N THR A 104 -3.77 -0.13 -3.08
CA THR A 104 -2.41 0.19 -3.52
C THR A 104 -2.23 1.69 -3.55
N SER A 105 -1.22 2.18 -2.86
CA SER A 105 -0.83 3.58 -2.91
C SER A 105 0.10 3.82 -4.10
N PHE A 106 -0.21 4.83 -4.91
CA PHE A 106 0.66 5.32 -5.98
C PHE A 106 0.91 6.81 -5.74
N SER A 107 2.07 7.15 -5.19
CA SER A 107 2.36 8.48 -4.68
C SER A 107 3.72 8.99 -5.17
N PRO A 108 3.73 9.91 -6.14
CA PRO A 108 4.95 10.67 -6.47
C PRO A 108 5.34 11.57 -5.29
N PHE A 109 6.62 11.52 -4.94
CA PHE A 109 7.20 12.38 -3.89
C PHE A 109 8.01 13.50 -4.51
N PRO A 110 8.16 14.65 -3.82
CA PRO A 110 9.11 15.68 -4.23
C PRO A 110 10.53 15.11 -4.33
N GLU A 111 11.31 15.60 -5.29
CA GLU A 111 12.71 15.18 -5.48
C GLU A 111 13.55 15.35 -4.20
N THR A 112 13.24 16.36 -3.39
CA THR A 112 13.93 16.66 -2.15
C THR A 112 13.45 15.84 -0.95
N THR A 113 12.60 14.82 -1.18
CA THR A 113 12.06 14.01 -0.08
C THR A 113 13.15 13.28 0.69
N LYS A 114 13.01 13.24 2.02
CA LYS A 114 13.82 12.40 2.90
C LYS A 114 13.09 11.12 3.32
N TYR A 115 11.93 10.89 2.74
CA TYR A 115 11.07 9.78 3.14
C TYR A 115 11.71 8.42 2.85
N PHE A 116 12.48 8.31 1.77
CA PHE A 116 13.15 7.08 1.38
C PHE A 116 14.46 6.79 2.15
N GLY A 117 14.90 7.72 3.01
CA GLY A 117 16.11 7.59 3.84
C GLY A 117 17.37 8.05 3.12
N ASP A 118 17.79 7.33 2.08
CA ASP A 118 18.95 7.66 1.25
C ASP A 118 18.55 8.58 0.09
N PRO A 119 19.18 9.75 -0.08
CA PRO A 119 18.88 10.66 -1.19
C PRO A 119 19.20 10.10 -2.57
N ASN A 120 20.01 9.04 -2.66
CA ASN A 120 20.31 8.36 -3.92
C ASN A 120 19.25 7.33 -4.32
N LYS A 121 18.29 7.03 -3.46
CA LYS A 121 17.18 6.10 -3.76
C LYS A 121 15.99 6.87 -4.32
N ALA A 122 15.67 6.60 -5.58
CA ALA A 122 14.60 7.29 -6.32
C ALA A 122 13.20 6.67 -6.08
N TRP A 123 13.12 5.56 -5.38
CA TRP A 123 11.87 4.83 -5.11
C TRP A 123 11.94 4.08 -3.78
N MET A 124 10.78 3.76 -3.25
CA MET A 124 10.59 2.87 -2.12
C MET A 124 9.40 1.97 -2.42
N ILE A 125 9.53 0.68 -2.13
CA ILE A 125 8.40 -0.23 -2.27
C ILE A 125 7.69 -0.38 -0.92
N ASN A 126 6.35 -0.37 -0.98
CA ASN A 126 5.50 -0.67 0.18
C ASN A 126 4.81 -2.01 -0.05
N PHE A 127 4.96 -2.95 0.88
CA PHE A 127 4.26 -4.22 0.87
C PHE A 127 3.20 -4.25 1.96
N ARG A 128 1.99 -4.72 1.61
CA ARG A 128 0.95 -5.00 2.60
C ARG A 128 1.28 -6.29 3.35
N VAL A 129 0.99 -6.29 4.65
CA VAL A 129 1.12 -7.46 5.52
C VAL A 129 -0.13 -7.59 6.38
N HIS A 130 -0.50 -8.82 6.74
CA HIS A 130 -1.64 -9.08 7.62
C HIS A 130 -1.34 -8.83 9.09
N ASP A 131 -0.10 -9.10 9.50
CA ASP A 131 0.32 -8.99 10.91
C ASP A 131 1.75 -8.46 10.94
N ILE A 132 1.86 -7.16 11.20
CA ILE A 132 3.15 -6.46 11.18
C ILE A 132 4.06 -6.90 12.33
N ASP A 133 3.48 -7.27 13.49
CA ASP A 133 4.28 -7.72 14.64
C ASP A 133 4.92 -9.07 14.38
N LYS A 134 4.18 -10.02 13.80
CA LYS A 134 4.74 -11.31 13.38
C LYS A 134 5.81 -11.12 12.31
N MET A 135 5.57 -10.25 11.33
CA MET A 135 6.55 -9.97 10.27
C MET A 135 7.84 -9.38 10.86
N VAL A 136 7.75 -8.43 11.78
CA VAL A 136 8.92 -7.85 12.45
C VAL A 136 9.69 -8.90 13.24
N VAL A 137 8.99 -9.76 14.01
CA VAL A 137 9.64 -10.82 14.79
C VAL A 137 10.40 -11.79 13.87
N GLN A 138 9.78 -12.27 12.78
CA GLN A 138 10.45 -13.21 11.87
C GLN A 138 11.65 -12.59 11.14
N LEU A 139 11.56 -11.34 10.72
CA LEU A 139 12.65 -10.64 10.04
C LEU A 139 13.83 -10.38 10.99
N ARG A 140 13.56 -9.95 12.21
CA ARG A 140 14.60 -9.77 13.23
C ARG A 140 15.27 -11.08 13.64
N ALA A 141 14.50 -12.17 13.73
CA ALA A 141 15.05 -13.51 13.98
C ALA A 141 15.97 -13.98 12.85
N ALA A 142 15.76 -13.52 11.63
CA ALA A 142 16.64 -13.74 10.48
C ALA A 142 17.85 -12.78 10.41
N GLY A 143 18.05 -11.93 11.43
CA GLY A 143 19.14 -10.95 11.50
C GLY A 143 18.91 -9.70 10.64
N ILE A 144 17.70 -9.46 10.17
CA ILE A 144 17.35 -8.29 9.37
C ILE A 144 16.98 -7.14 10.30
N GLU A 145 17.61 -5.97 10.09
CA GLU A 145 17.28 -4.76 10.84
C GLU A 145 15.93 -4.23 10.38
N VAL A 146 14.98 -4.13 11.33
CA VAL A 146 13.64 -3.61 11.10
C VAL A 146 13.32 -2.58 12.17
N LYS A 147 12.81 -1.41 11.78
CA LYS A 147 12.37 -0.37 12.71
C LYS A 147 11.15 -0.83 13.51
N ASP A 148 10.91 -0.19 14.66
CA ASP A 148 9.69 -0.44 15.40
C ASP A 148 8.47 0.04 14.62
N PRO A 149 7.35 -0.71 14.64
CA PRO A 149 6.13 -0.30 13.97
C PRO A 149 5.55 1.00 14.54
N GLU A 150 5.13 1.90 13.64
CA GLU A 150 4.40 3.13 13.97
C GLU A 150 2.93 2.97 13.59
N SER A 151 2.02 3.49 14.43
CA SER A 151 0.57 3.40 14.22
C SER A 151 -0.02 4.75 13.81
N TYR A 152 -0.93 4.72 12.83
CA TYR A 152 -1.67 5.87 12.33
C TYR A 152 -3.16 5.50 12.28
N ALA A 153 -3.96 6.12 13.13
CA ALA A 153 -5.29 5.68 13.55
C ALA A 153 -6.26 5.25 12.44
N SER A 154 -6.26 5.91 11.29
CA SER A 154 -7.20 5.61 10.18
C SER A 154 -6.55 4.94 8.98
N ILE A 155 -5.25 4.66 9.05
CA ILE A 155 -4.46 4.23 7.90
C ILE A 155 -3.87 2.84 8.13
N GLY A 156 -3.50 2.56 9.39
CA GLY A 156 -2.88 1.31 9.78
C GLY A 156 -1.51 1.48 10.42
N ARG A 157 -0.70 0.43 10.35
CA ARG A 157 0.61 0.37 10.98
C ARG A 157 1.69 0.19 9.93
N PHE A 158 2.84 0.82 10.15
CA PHE A 158 3.96 0.84 9.21
C PHE A 158 5.25 0.52 9.91
N THR A 159 6.16 -0.15 9.22
CA THR A 159 7.56 -0.28 9.62
C THR A 159 8.48 -0.23 8.40
N ARG A 160 9.78 -0.08 8.62
CA ARG A 160 10.77 0.07 7.55
C ARG A 160 11.96 -0.82 7.75
N LEU A 161 12.48 -1.27 6.64
CA LEU A 161 13.72 -2.02 6.53
C LEU A 161 14.40 -1.69 5.19
N HIS A 162 15.53 -2.32 4.95
CA HIS A 162 16.22 -2.29 3.67
C HIS A 162 16.50 -3.71 3.22
N ASP A 163 16.51 -3.91 1.91
CA ASP A 163 17.04 -5.13 1.35
C ASP A 163 18.58 -5.16 1.40
N PRO A 164 19.25 -6.27 1.05
CA PRO A 164 20.71 -6.38 1.08
C PRO A 164 21.46 -5.35 0.21
N GLU A 165 20.80 -4.77 -0.79
CA GLU A 165 21.37 -3.72 -1.64
C GLU A 165 20.98 -2.31 -1.20
N GLY A 166 20.41 -2.18 0.02
CA GLY A 166 20.04 -0.91 0.61
C GLY A 166 18.80 -0.27 -0.01
N ASN A 167 17.98 -1.01 -0.77
CA ASN A 167 16.74 -0.45 -1.28
C ASN A 167 15.72 -0.33 -0.13
N PRO A 168 15.07 0.82 0.02
CA PRO A 168 14.11 1.04 1.10
C PRO A 168 12.83 0.26 0.88
N ILE A 169 12.39 -0.43 1.92
CA ILE A 169 11.15 -1.18 1.99
C ILE A 169 10.32 -0.65 3.14
N GLU A 170 9.05 -0.45 2.89
CA GLU A 170 8.05 -0.20 3.92
C GLU A 170 7.06 -1.35 3.97
N LEU A 171 6.74 -1.83 5.17
CA LEU A 171 5.67 -2.79 5.40
C LEU A 171 4.46 -2.05 5.96
N TRP A 172 3.29 -2.38 5.46
CA TRP A 172 2.04 -1.75 5.84
C TRP A 172 0.98 -2.79 6.20
N GLN A 173 0.50 -2.72 7.44
CA GLN A 173 -0.70 -3.40 7.86
C GLN A 173 -1.85 -2.39 7.80
N PRO A 174 -2.79 -2.50 6.84
CA PRO A 174 -3.97 -1.64 6.79
C PRO A 174 -4.80 -1.67 8.08
N ALA A 175 -5.54 -0.58 8.35
CA ALA A 175 -6.44 -0.47 9.50
C ALA A 175 -7.64 -1.42 9.40
#